data_1b0dfa9ce1b94f74fbcc13dd36dee1ec
#
_entry.id   1b0dfa9ce1b94f74fbcc13dd36dee1ec
#
_cell.length_a   1.000
_cell.length_b   1.000
_cell.length_c   1.000
_cell.angle_alpha   90.00
_cell.angle_beta   90.00
_cell.angle_gamma   90.00
#
_symmetry.space_group_name_H-M   'P 1'
#
loop_
_entity.id
_entity.type
_entity.pdbx_description
1 polymer ?
#
loop_
_entity_poly.entity_id
_entity_poly.type
_entity_poly.pdbx_seq_one_letter_code
_entity_poly.pdbx_strand_id
1 'polypeptide(L)'
;MRKLFFFSAILLISFTACQNTQSDSEVIGNSALRDTANFTRIQWSDTLIDFGTINMGDSIQVKFQCTNTGNKPLFLTGVRASCGCTVPSYTESAILPGEKGLVTASFNSNKSHPGDIYKTVYVTTNTPVGVNYVLTFTGKIVQPVQ
;
A
#
# COMPACT_ATOMS: atom_id res chain seq x y z
N MET A 1 -33.13 81.88 -10.84
CA MET A 1 -33.42 81.61 -9.42
C MET A 1 -34.07 80.25 -9.34
N ARG A 2 -33.59 79.41 -8.50
CA ARG A 2 -34.00 78.08 -8.07
C ARG A 2 -33.13 76.94 -8.61
N LYS A 3 -32.18 76.59 -7.76
CA LYS A 3 -31.29 75.45 -7.87
C LYS A 3 -32.07 74.18 -7.49
N LEU A 4 -32.10 73.18 -8.41
CA LEU A 4 -32.57 71.83 -8.09
C LEU A 4 -31.34 70.95 -7.85
N PHE A 5 -31.21 70.48 -6.63
CA PHE A 5 -30.24 69.46 -6.24
C PHE A 5 -30.77 68.04 -6.61
N PHE A 6 -30.14 67.37 -7.55
CA PHE A 6 -30.38 65.98 -7.77
C PHE A 6 -29.44 65.15 -6.87
N PHE A 7 -30.03 64.58 -5.84
CA PHE A 7 -29.36 63.57 -5.03
C PHE A 7 -29.35 62.25 -5.83
N SER A 8 -28.18 61.88 -6.37
CA SER A 8 -27.97 60.55 -6.96
C SER A 8 -27.56 59.61 -5.84
N ALA A 9 -28.48 58.75 -5.39
CA ALA A 9 -28.19 57.68 -4.46
C ALA A 9 -27.48 56.54 -5.19
N ILE A 10 -26.17 56.40 -4.99
CA ILE A 10 -25.38 55.27 -5.46
C ILE A 10 -25.62 54.11 -4.50
N LEU A 11 -26.37 53.11 -4.97
CA LEU A 11 -26.61 51.86 -4.29
C LEU A 11 -25.36 50.96 -4.47
N LEU A 12 -24.52 50.88 -3.45
CA LEU A 12 -23.41 49.96 -3.38
C LEU A 12 -23.95 48.56 -3.10
N ILE A 13 -24.03 47.74 -4.13
CA ILE A 13 -24.30 46.30 -4.00
C ILE A 13 -22.99 45.63 -3.59
N SER A 14 -22.88 45.33 -2.29
CA SER A 14 -21.80 44.52 -1.77
C SER A 14 -21.99 43.05 -2.20
N PHE A 15 -21.25 42.60 -3.20
CA PHE A 15 -21.11 41.18 -3.52
C PHE A 15 -20.26 40.53 -2.44
N THR A 16 -20.90 39.89 -1.47
CA THR A 16 -20.23 38.94 -0.59
C THR A 16 -19.90 37.67 -1.41
N ALA A 17 -18.70 37.58 -1.90
CA ALA A 17 -18.17 36.36 -2.44
C ALA A 17 -17.99 35.35 -1.28
N CYS A 18 -18.91 34.38 -1.17
CA CYS A 18 -18.64 33.16 -0.42
C CYS A 18 -17.49 32.45 -1.07
N GLN A 19 -16.29 32.58 -0.50
CA GLN A 19 -15.20 31.67 -0.77
C GLN A 19 -15.58 30.32 -0.16
N ASN A 20 -16.00 29.41 -1.01
CA ASN A 20 -16.16 28.01 -0.69
C ASN A 20 -14.75 27.46 -0.44
N THR A 21 -14.34 27.45 0.82
CA THR A 21 -13.13 26.74 1.25
C THR A 21 -13.44 25.26 1.12
N GLN A 22 -13.19 24.72 -0.07
CA GLN A 22 -13.17 23.31 -0.32
C GLN A 22 -12.01 22.77 0.53
N SER A 23 -12.36 22.14 1.62
CA SER A 23 -11.41 21.35 2.41
C SER A 23 -10.94 20.21 1.52
N ASP A 24 -9.80 20.41 0.88
CA ASP A 24 -9.04 19.35 0.25
C ASP A 24 -8.54 18.41 1.34
N SER A 25 -9.45 17.54 1.79
CA SER A 25 -9.04 16.28 2.41
C SER A 25 -8.51 15.40 1.29
N GLU A 26 -7.36 15.79 0.74
CA GLU A 26 -6.66 14.97 -0.21
C GLU A 26 -6.34 13.63 0.45
N VAL A 27 -6.97 12.64 -0.11
CA VAL A 27 -6.59 11.23 0.00
C VAL A 27 -5.16 11.11 -0.52
N ILE A 28 -4.19 11.30 0.37
CA ILE A 28 -2.74 11.25 0.08
C ILE A 28 -2.32 9.88 -0.49
N GLY A 29 -3.22 8.87 -0.47
CA GLY A 29 -2.93 7.52 -0.93
C GLY A 29 -2.87 7.31 -2.45
N ASN A 30 -3.47 8.19 -3.28
CA ASN A 30 -3.62 7.93 -4.71
C ASN A 30 -2.76 8.81 -5.63
N SER A 31 -2.24 9.93 -5.16
CA SER A 31 -1.42 10.82 -5.98
C SER A 31 0.00 10.28 -6.20
N ALA A 32 0.60 9.63 -5.20
CA ALA A 32 1.93 9.03 -5.32
C ALA A 32 1.98 7.86 -6.32
N LEU A 33 0.87 7.15 -6.53
CA LEU A 33 0.75 6.06 -7.49
C LEU A 33 0.59 6.55 -8.95
N ARG A 34 0.25 7.82 -9.15
CA ARG A 34 0.07 8.44 -10.47
C ARG A 34 1.27 9.29 -10.89
N ASP A 35 2.19 9.57 -9.98
CA ASP A 35 3.39 10.35 -10.26
C ASP A 35 4.45 9.48 -10.93
N THR A 36 4.37 9.38 -12.26
CA THR A 36 5.32 8.63 -13.09
C THR A 36 6.75 9.15 -12.96
N ALA A 37 6.95 10.39 -12.51
CA ALA A 37 8.27 10.97 -12.28
C ALA A 37 9.02 10.29 -11.12
N ASN A 38 8.30 9.68 -10.18
CA ASN A 38 8.84 8.99 -9.02
C ASN A 38 8.86 7.46 -9.14
N PHE A 39 8.58 6.92 -10.31
CA PHE A 39 8.68 5.49 -10.52
C PHE A 39 10.13 5.00 -10.45
N THR A 40 10.29 3.82 -9.86
CA THR A 40 11.57 3.11 -9.75
C THR A 40 11.41 1.66 -10.22
N ARG A 41 12.41 0.81 -9.98
CA ARG A 41 12.36 -0.62 -10.32
C ARG A 41 12.59 -1.44 -9.07
N ILE A 42 11.86 -2.55 -9.00
CA ILE A 42 12.00 -3.54 -7.94
C ILE A 42 12.37 -4.89 -8.54
N GLN A 43 13.21 -5.61 -7.85
CA GLN A 43 13.51 -7.02 -8.12
C GLN A 43 13.27 -7.82 -6.86
N TRP A 44 12.43 -8.83 -6.94
CA TRP A 44 12.21 -9.80 -5.88
C TRP A 44 13.26 -10.92 -5.98
N SER A 45 13.80 -11.35 -4.84
CA SER A 45 14.68 -12.55 -4.79
C SER A 45 13.86 -13.78 -5.13
N ASP A 46 12.71 -13.92 -4.48
CA ASP A 46 11.75 -14.99 -4.71
C ASP A 46 10.33 -14.41 -4.59
N THR A 47 9.42 -14.90 -5.44
CA THR A 47 8.00 -14.60 -5.38
C THR A 47 7.15 -15.79 -4.97
N LEU A 48 7.77 -16.97 -4.92
CA LEU A 48 7.19 -18.22 -4.45
C LEU A 48 8.15 -18.88 -3.45
N ILE A 49 7.67 -19.16 -2.24
CA ILE A 49 8.46 -19.81 -1.18
C ILE A 49 7.67 -21.02 -0.68
N ASP A 50 8.31 -22.17 -0.67
CA ASP A 50 7.79 -23.37 0.00
C ASP A 50 8.36 -23.44 1.43
N PHE A 51 7.48 -23.43 2.43
CA PHE A 51 7.88 -23.55 3.83
C PHE A 51 7.99 -25.02 4.30
N GLY A 52 7.69 -25.98 3.42
CA GLY A 52 7.72 -27.41 3.73
C GLY A 52 6.52 -27.88 4.54
N THR A 53 6.75 -28.74 5.53
CA THR A 53 5.70 -29.31 6.37
C THR A 53 5.79 -28.79 7.80
N ILE A 54 4.65 -28.38 8.35
CA ILE A 54 4.49 -27.92 9.74
C ILE A 54 3.33 -28.67 10.41
N ASN A 55 3.31 -28.68 11.75
CA ASN A 55 2.17 -29.22 12.48
C ASN A 55 1.04 -28.22 12.64
N MET A 56 -0.17 -28.72 12.81
CA MET A 56 -1.28 -27.91 13.29
C MET A 56 -0.93 -27.33 14.66
N GLY A 57 -1.08 -26.03 14.84
CA GLY A 57 -0.66 -25.29 16.02
C GLY A 57 0.58 -24.44 15.81
N ASP A 58 1.41 -24.76 14.83
CA ASP A 58 2.63 -24.01 14.55
C ASP A 58 2.33 -22.64 13.93
N SER A 59 3.24 -21.71 14.19
CA SER A 59 3.27 -20.39 13.52
C SER A 59 4.64 -20.18 12.90
N ILE A 60 4.65 -19.71 11.65
CA ILE A 60 5.87 -19.49 10.88
C ILE A 60 5.92 -18.06 10.32
N GLN A 61 7.12 -17.65 9.95
CA GLN A 61 7.35 -16.40 9.22
C GLN A 61 7.99 -16.72 7.86
N VAL A 62 7.28 -16.36 6.79
CA VAL A 62 7.80 -16.43 5.44
C VAL A 62 8.28 -15.02 5.04
N LYS A 63 9.53 -14.92 4.59
CA LYS A 63 10.21 -13.65 4.32
C LYS A 63 10.51 -13.51 2.84
N PHE A 64 9.93 -12.50 2.20
CA PHE A 64 10.18 -12.14 0.81
C PHE A 64 11.09 -10.91 0.78
N GLN A 65 12.26 -11.03 0.16
CA GLN A 65 13.20 -9.94 0.03
C GLN A 65 13.09 -9.32 -1.36
N CYS A 66 13.11 -8.00 -1.41
CA CYS A 66 13.24 -7.24 -2.66
C CYS A 66 14.48 -6.35 -2.63
N THR A 67 14.91 -5.92 -3.81
CA THR A 67 15.99 -4.95 -4.01
C THR A 67 15.47 -3.83 -4.89
N ASN A 68 15.75 -2.59 -4.53
CA ASN A 68 15.52 -1.45 -5.41
C ASN A 68 16.62 -1.42 -6.48
N THR A 69 16.27 -1.82 -7.69
CA THR A 69 17.20 -1.83 -8.86
C THR A 69 17.05 -0.59 -9.73
N GLY A 70 16.22 0.37 -9.33
CA GLY A 70 16.06 1.64 -9.99
C GLY A 70 16.98 2.74 -9.42
N ASN A 71 16.74 3.98 -9.84
CA ASN A 71 17.52 5.16 -9.46
C ASN A 71 16.75 6.16 -8.59
N LYS A 72 15.54 5.81 -8.17
CA LYS A 72 14.66 6.58 -7.27
C LYS A 72 14.34 5.76 -6.03
N PRO A 73 13.95 6.37 -4.91
CA PRO A 73 13.50 5.62 -3.74
C PRO A 73 12.31 4.71 -4.09
N LEU A 74 12.36 3.47 -3.61
CA LEU A 74 11.27 2.50 -3.69
C LEU A 74 10.45 2.56 -2.41
N PHE A 75 9.14 2.60 -2.54
CA PHE A 75 8.19 2.52 -1.44
C PHE A 75 7.28 1.31 -1.61
N LEU A 76 7.16 0.51 -0.56
CA LEU A 76 6.10 -0.47 -0.43
C LEU A 76 4.89 0.25 0.16
N THR A 77 3.92 0.63 -0.68
CA THR A 77 2.82 1.52 -0.28
C THR A 77 1.63 0.79 0.33
N GLY A 78 1.60 -0.53 0.24
CA GLY A 78 0.58 -1.35 0.85
C GLY A 78 0.89 -2.84 0.73
N VAL A 79 0.59 -3.58 1.80
CA VAL A 79 0.75 -5.04 1.83
C VAL A 79 -0.48 -5.66 2.48
N ARG A 80 -1.11 -6.61 1.80
CA ARG A 80 -2.28 -7.32 2.34
C ARG A 80 -2.24 -8.80 2.03
N ALA A 81 -2.60 -9.63 2.99
CA ALA A 81 -2.75 -11.07 2.80
C ALA A 81 -4.11 -11.44 2.19
N SER A 82 -4.16 -12.61 1.55
CA SER A 82 -5.39 -13.20 0.98
C SER A 82 -6.35 -13.77 2.03
N CYS A 83 -5.89 -13.98 3.28
CA CYS A 83 -6.70 -14.55 4.36
C CYS A 83 -6.32 -13.95 5.73
N GLY A 84 -7.23 -14.04 6.69
CA GLY A 84 -6.98 -13.69 8.10
C GLY A 84 -6.04 -14.63 8.86
N CYS A 85 -5.58 -15.71 8.23
CA CYS A 85 -4.58 -16.65 8.78
C CYS A 85 -3.14 -16.12 8.64
N THR A 86 -2.94 -15.03 7.91
CA THR A 86 -1.64 -14.43 7.62
C THR A 86 -1.69 -12.95 7.98
N VAL A 87 -0.72 -12.51 8.77
CA VAL A 87 -0.52 -11.09 9.12
C VAL A 87 0.77 -10.62 8.45
N PRO A 88 0.68 -9.73 7.45
CA PRO A 88 1.87 -9.21 6.79
C PRO A 88 2.47 -8.04 7.57
N SER A 89 3.79 -7.90 7.49
CA SER A 89 4.55 -6.71 7.83
C SER A 89 5.59 -6.43 6.76
N TYR A 90 6.06 -5.20 6.63
CA TYR A 90 6.96 -4.81 5.55
C TYR A 90 7.84 -3.61 5.93
N THR A 91 8.87 -3.35 5.12
CA THR A 91 9.70 -2.15 5.23
C THR A 91 8.87 -0.92 4.86
N GLU A 92 8.53 -0.09 5.84
CA GLU A 92 7.72 1.13 5.66
C GLU A 92 8.55 2.34 5.21
N SER A 93 9.85 2.34 5.53
CA SER A 93 10.78 3.39 5.11
C SER A 93 11.10 3.31 3.62
N ALA A 94 11.58 4.43 3.05
CA ALA A 94 12.10 4.45 1.69
C ALA A 94 13.28 3.49 1.55
N ILE A 95 13.24 2.64 0.54
CA ILE A 95 14.32 1.73 0.16
C ILE A 95 15.13 2.44 -0.92
N LEU A 96 16.34 2.89 -0.60
CA LEU A 96 17.18 3.65 -1.53
C LEU A 96 17.70 2.77 -2.68
N PRO A 97 18.18 3.35 -3.78
CA PRO A 97 18.79 2.61 -4.88
C PRO A 97 19.88 1.64 -4.40
N GLY A 98 19.75 0.36 -4.77
CA GLY A 98 20.65 -0.72 -4.33
C GLY A 98 20.30 -1.33 -2.97
N GLU A 99 19.46 -0.71 -2.17
CA GLU A 99 19.06 -1.25 -0.86
C GLU A 99 18.01 -2.34 -0.98
N LYS A 100 17.86 -3.10 0.12
CA LYS A 100 16.94 -4.21 0.25
C LYS A 100 15.77 -3.85 1.14
N GLY A 101 14.58 -4.30 0.73
CA GLY A 101 13.34 -4.28 1.51
C GLY A 101 12.87 -5.69 1.83
N LEU A 102 11.99 -5.80 2.80
CA LEU A 102 11.46 -7.05 3.30
C LEU A 102 9.94 -6.99 3.42
N VAL A 103 9.27 -8.05 2.99
CA VAL A 103 7.88 -8.36 3.33
C VAL A 103 7.88 -9.66 4.11
N THR A 104 7.32 -9.65 5.32
CA THR A 104 7.21 -10.83 6.17
C THR A 104 5.75 -11.23 6.32
N ALA A 105 5.42 -12.47 6.00
CA ALA A 105 4.10 -13.05 6.19
C ALA A 105 4.13 -13.96 7.43
N SER A 106 3.52 -13.52 8.53
CA SER A 106 3.35 -14.32 9.73
C SER A 106 2.10 -15.18 9.59
N PHE A 107 2.28 -16.49 9.41
CA PHE A 107 1.21 -17.45 9.18
C PHE A 107 0.97 -18.29 10.44
N ASN A 108 -0.30 -18.41 10.85
CA ASN A 108 -0.73 -19.21 11.99
C ASN A 108 -1.60 -20.38 11.49
N SER A 109 -1.09 -21.61 11.64
CA SER A 109 -1.77 -22.82 11.17
C SER A 109 -3.08 -23.11 11.90
N ASN A 110 -3.28 -22.64 13.15
CA ASN A 110 -4.54 -22.76 13.86
C ASN A 110 -5.72 -22.03 13.18
N LYS A 111 -5.41 -21.07 12.32
CA LYS A 111 -6.42 -20.33 11.54
C LYS A 111 -6.57 -20.89 10.12
N SER A 112 -6.12 -22.11 9.88
CA SER A 112 -6.18 -22.81 8.60
C SER A 112 -6.67 -24.24 8.78
N HIS A 113 -6.50 -25.09 7.79
CA HIS A 113 -6.89 -26.50 7.81
C HIS A 113 -5.67 -27.37 7.54
N PRO A 114 -5.66 -28.64 8.05
CA PRO A 114 -4.67 -29.62 7.61
C PRO A 114 -4.74 -29.84 6.10
N GLY A 115 -3.62 -30.18 5.48
CA GLY A 115 -3.48 -30.40 4.06
C GLY A 115 -2.54 -29.40 3.40
N ASP A 116 -2.61 -29.33 2.08
CA ASP A 116 -1.75 -28.46 1.29
C ASP A 116 -2.17 -26.98 1.43
N ILE A 117 -1.19 -26.11 1.57
CA ILE A 117 -1.36 -24.67 1.78
C ILE A 117 -0.87 -23.92 0.55
N TYR A 118 -1.70 -23.00 0.10
CA TYR A 118 -1.38 -22.01 -0.92
C TYR A 118 -1.93 -20.66 -0.46
N LYS A 119 -1.06 -19.70 -0.17
CA LYS A 119 -1.43 -18.38 0.32
C LYS A 119 -0.69 -17.30 -0.43
N THR A 120 -1.37 -16.15 -0.60
CA THR A 120 -0.81 -15.01 -1.34
C THR A 120 -0.80 -13.75 -0.48
N VAL A 121 0.20 -12.92 -0.75
CA VAL A 121 0.35 -11.58 -0.22
C VAL A 121 0.47 -10.62 -1.40
N TYR A 122 -0.39 -9.61 -1.43
CA TYR A 122 -0.41 -8.58 -2.46
C TYR A 122 0.40 -7.38 -1.98
N VAL A 123 1.31 -6.90 -2.81
CA VAL A 123 2.20 -5.77 -2.50
C VAL A 123 2.04 -4.68 -3.53
N THR A 124 1.73 -3.47 -3.08
CA THR A 124 1.64 -2.27 -3.92
C THR A 124 2.92 -1.45 -3.76
N THR A 125 3.43 -0.91 -4.87
CA THR A 125 4.70 -0.16 -4.90
C THR A 125 4.61 1.02 -5.87
N ASN A 126 5.57 1.95 -5.82
CA ASN A 126 5.75 3.01 -6.80
C ASN A 126 6.57 2.55 -8.02
N THR A 127 6.15 1.46 -8.68
CA THR A 127 6.78 0.98 -9.92
C THR A 127 5.82 1.05 -11.10
N PRO A 128 6.32 1.20 -12.35
CA PRO A 128 5.45 1.33 -13.53
C PRO A 128 4.66 0.07 -13.87
N VAL A 129 5.23 -1.09 -13.54
CA VAL A 129 4.65 -2.39 -13.86
C VAL A 129 3.94 -2.94 -12.64
N GLY A 130 2.62 -2.98 -12.74
CA GLY A 130 1.81 -3.69 -11.77
C GLY A 130 1.74 -2.99 -10.42
N VAL A 131 0.66 -2.32 -10.26
CA VAL A 131 0.25 -1.75 -8.98
C VAL A 131 0.26 -2.80 -7.86
N ASN A 132 0.23 -4.12 -8.22
CA ASN A 132 0.22 -5.21 -7.24
C ASN A 132 1.16 -6.35 -7.66
N TYR A 133 2.19 -6.58 -6.88
CA TYR A 133 2.96 -7.82 -6.92
C TYR A 133 2.25 -8.89 -6.10
N VAL A 134 2.30 -10.13 -6.57
CA VAL A 134 1.74 -11.28 -5.87
C VAL A 134 2.90 -12.13 -5.36
N LEU A 135 3.04 -12.19 -4.05
CA LEU A 135 3.98 -13.08 -3.38
C LEU A 135 3.22 -14.29 -2.87
N THR A 136 3.74 -15.47 -3.08
CA THR A 136 3.06 -16.73 -2.76
C THR A 136 3.91 -17.56 -1.82
N PHE A 137 3.28 -18.19 -0.84
CA PHE A 137 3.94 -19.23 -0.08
C PHE A 137 3.05 -20.49 -0.04
N THR A 138 3.74 -21.63 -0.07
CA THR A 138 3.15 -22.97 -0.12
C THR A 138 3.76 -23.85 0.95
N GLY A 139 3.12 -24.96 1.21
CA GLY A 139 3.59 -25.99 2.14
C GLY A 139 2.46 -26.90 2.58
N LYS A 140 2.66 -27.66 3.64
CA LYS A 140 1.69 -28.63 4.15
C LYS A 140 1.54 -28.53 5.66
N ILE A 141 0.29 -28.59 6.11
CA ILE A 141 -0.05 -28.72 7.55
C ILE A 141 -0.43 -30.18 7.81
N VAL A 142 0.19 -30.79 8.80
CA VAL A 142 -0.14 -32.16 9.26
C VAL A 142 -0.75 -32.10 10.66
N GLN A 143 -1.61 -33.05 10.96
CA GLN A 143 -2.10 -33.27 12.33
C GLN A 143 -0.95 -33.86 13.15
N PRO A 144 -0.69 -33.41 14.39
CA PRO A 144 0.21 -34.09 15.29
C PRO A 144 -0.25 -35.54 15.49
N VAL A 145 0.66 -36.48 15.37
CA VAL A 145 0.39 -37.88 15.73
C VAL A 145 0.21 -37.91 17.25
N GLN A 146 -0.96 -38.33 17.70
CA GLN A 146 -1.26 -38.54 19.12
C GLN A 146 -0.57 -39.81 19.64
#